data_f0c8a26737b2d6c984bc8fe10e967b6c
#
_entry.id   f0c8a26737b2d6c984bc8fe10e967b6c
#
_cell.length_a   1.000
_cell.length_b   1.000
_cell.length_c   1.000
_cell.angle_alpha   90.00
_cell.angle_beta   90.00
_cell.angle_gamma   90.00
#
_symmetry.space_group_name_H-M   'P 1'
#
loop_
_entity.id
_entity.type
_entity.pdbx_description
1 polymer ?
#
loop_
_entity_poly.entity_id
_entity_poly.type
_entity_poly.pdbx_seq_one_letter_code
_entity_poly.pdbx_strand_id
1 'polypeptide(L)'
;ARKVVGDDGVSQHTIRTIHGRGYRFIAEVAGPIEPDSARSLTEPTPAVPQAADGTPDADAEPLKTTKPSIVVLPFQHLGGGSTDAIIADALPHELIQALSRLRWLFVIARGTAFRFRERDADVQVIGRTLGVRYCLSGSIEFSGPNVLILIELSDTKDGGIVWSDNISSSIENVHEIRADIVARVVSSVETHIPLHEAQHTSLGITESLDAWACYHLGLQHMYRFNKRDNAAATVLFERAVSQDPSFARGYAGLSFTHFQDAFVKYTD
;
A
#
# COMPACT_ATOMS: atom_id res chain seq x y z
N ALA A 1 -12.33 -26.41 5.63
CA ALA A 1 -12.33 -26.46 4.16
C ALA A 1 -12.83 -27.81 3.66
N ARG A 2 -12.26 -28.99 4.07
CA ARG A 2 -12.67 -30.32 3.56
C ARG A 2 -14.14 -30.64 3.80
N LYS A 3 -14.67 -30.36 4.98
CA LYS A 3 -16.07 -30.62 5.37
C LYS A 3 -17.06 -29.88 4.49
N VAL A 4 -16.70 -28.74 3.89
CA VAL A 4 -17.57 -27.92 3.01
C VAL A 4 -17.68 -28.51 1.62
N VAL A 5 -16.62 -29.19 1.13
CA VAL A 5 -16.56 -29.84 -0.19
C VAL A 5 -16.85 -31.34 -0.12
N GLY A 6 -17.34 -31.85 1.02
CA GLY A 6 -17.69 -33.27 1.20
C GLY A 6 -16.51 -34.23 1.17
N ASP A 7 -15.29 -33.73 1.41
CA ASP A 7 -14.07 -34.53 1.38
C ASP A 7 -13.62 -34.89 2.81
N ASP A 8 -13.16 -36.10 3.03
CA ASP A 8 -12.59 -36.55 4.29
C ASP A 8 -11.06 -36.63 4.22
N GLY A 9 -10.42 -36.76 5.41
CA GLY A 9 -8.96 -36.82 5.49
C GLY A 9 -8.36 -38.15 5.01
N VAL A 10 -9.18 -39.18 4.79
CA VAL A 10 -8.77 -40.54 4.42
C VAL A 10 -8.87 -40.74 2.93
N SER A 11 -10.03 -40.41 2.32
CA SER A 11 -10.31 -40.60 0.90
C SER A 11 -9.64 -39.56 -0.01
N GLN A 12 -9.50 -38.31 0.46
CA GLN A 12 -8.81 -37.20 -0.21
C GLN A 12 -9.15 -37.05 -1.71
N HIS A 13 -10.44 -37.15 -2.06
CA HIS A 13 -10.91 -37.09 -3.46
C HIS A 13 -10.87 -35.66 -4.04
N THR A 14 -11.06 -34.66 -3.22
CA THR A 14 -11.13 -33.25 -3.65
C THR A 14 -9.86 -32.48 -3.27
N ILE A 15 -9.34 -32.73 -2.07
CA ILE A 15 -8.17 -32.03 -1.53
C ILE A 15 -7.14 -33.05 -1.05
N ARG A 16 -6.00 -33.14 -1.71
CA ARG A 16 -4.89 -34.03 -1.31
C ARG A 16 -3.91 -33.28 -0.38
N THR A 17 -3.55 -33.93 0.73
CA THR A 17 -2.46 -33.45 1.59
C THR A 17 -1.11 -33.84 0.99
N ILE A 18 -0.20 -32.88 0.84
CA ILE A 18 1.18 -33.11 0.43
C ILE A 18 2.05 -32.84 1.66
N HIS A 19 2.58 -33.92 2.22
CA HIS A 19 3.35 -33.85 3.46
C HIS A 19 4.54 -32.87 3.33
N GLY A 20 4.63 -31.91 4.27
CA GLY A 20 5.68 -30.87 4.25
C GLY A 20 5.48 -29.75 3.24
N ARG A 21 4.42 -29.76 2.38
CA ARG A 21 4.17 -28.74 1.36
C ARG A 21 2.75 -28.15 1.37
N GLY A 22 1.80 -28.72 2.13
CA GLY A 22 0.44 -28.19 2.27
C GLY A 22 -0.63 -29.03 1.56
N TYR A 23 -1.60 -28.36 0.91
CA TYR A 23 -2.79 -28.99 0.32
C TYR A 23 -2.86 -28.69 -1.18
N ARG A 24 -3.30 -29.68 -1.98
CA ARG A 24 -3.55 -29.53 -3.42
C ARG A 24 -4.99 -29.92 -3.74
N PHE A 25 -5.71 -29.10 -4.50
CA PHE A 25 -7.02 -29.42 -5.08
C PHE A 25 -6.81 -30.37 -6.26
N ILE A 26 -7.56 -31.49 -6.31
CA ILE A 26 -7.40 -32.54 -7.33
C ILE A 26 -8.72 -32.94 -8.00
N ALA A 27 -9.88 -32.41 -7.59
CA ALA A 27 -11.14 -32.70 -8.26
C ALA A 27 -11.21 -32.04 -9.64
N GLU A 28 -11.82 -32.72 -10.60
CA GLU A 28 -12.16 -32.13 -11.89
C GLU A 28 -13.24 -31.05 -11.71
N VAL A 29 -12.96 -29.83 -12.20
CA VAL A 29 -13.95 -28.76 -12.21
C VAL A 29 -14.67 -28.81 -13.54
N ALA A 30 -15.94 -29.24 -13.55
CA ALA A 30 -16.79 -29.15 -14.73
C ALA A 30 -17.10 -27.66 -15.00
N GLY A 31 -16.49 -27.11 -16.06
CA GLY A 31 -16.88 -25.83 -16.63
C GLY A 31 -18.18 -25.93 -17.42
N PRO A 32 -18.84 -24.81 -17.79
CA PRO A 32 -20.00 -24.82 -18.65
C PRO A 32 -19.65 -25.48 -19.98
N ILE A 33 -20.51 -26.44 -20.40
CA ILE A 33 -20.38 -27.20 -21.65
C ILE A 33 -20.76 -26.28 -22.80
N GLU A 34 -19.77 -25.85 -23.61
CA GLU A 34 -20.06 -25.40 -24.97
C GLU A 34 -19.79 -26.55 -25.96
N PRO A 35 -20.68 -26.78 -26.96
CA PRO A 35 -20.56 -27.91 -27.85
C PRO A 35 -19.64 -27.66 -29.05
N ASP A 36 -18.77 -28.61 -29.23
CA ASP A 36 -18.25 -29.14 -30.50
C ASP A 36 -17.51 -28.22 -31.49
N SER A 37 -16.22 -28.46 -31.61
CA SER A 37 -15.55 -28.52 -32.92
C SER A 37 -14.25 -29.26 -32.80
N ALA A 38 -14.21 -30.45 -33.37
CA ALA A 38 -13.02 -31.27 -33.54
C ALA A 38 -11.93 -30.55 -34.32
N ARG A 39 -10.69 -30.49 -33.77
CA ARG A 39 -9.47 -30.36 -34.57
C ARG A 39 -8.22 -30.89 -33.87
N SER A 40 -7.72 -31.94 -34.49
CA SER A 40 -6.33 -32.32 -34.77
C SER A 40 -5.21 -31.99 -33.77
N LEU A 41 -4.65 -33.05 -33.21
CA LEU A 41 -3.41 -33.08 -32.44
C LEU A 41 -2.20 -32.69 -33.33
N THR A 42 -1.64 -31.55 -33.09
CA THR A 42 -0.24 -31.20 -33.38
C THR A 42 0.29 -30.45 -32.16
N GLU A 43 1.31 -31.03 -31.55
CA GLU A 43 2.04 -30.41 -30.45
C GLU A 43 2.60 -29.03 -30.86
N PRO A 44 2.39 -27.95 -30.09
CA PRO A 44 3.17 -26.75 -30.25
C PRO A 44 4.23 -26.66 -29.14
N THR A 45 5.45 -26.50 -29.58
CA THR A 45 6.60 -25.94 -28.85
C THR A 45 6.14 -24.74 -27.98
N PRO A 46 6.61 -24.61 -26.74
CA PRO A 46 6.22 -23.48 -25.88
C PRO A 46 6.78 -22.18 -26.47
N ALA A 47 5.92 -21.41 -27.11
CA ALA A 47 6.22 -20.05 -27.49
C ALA A 47 6.21 -19.17 -26.23
N VAL A 48 7.30 -18.48 -26.00
CA VAL A 48 7.44 -17.38 -25.04
C VAL A 48 6.35 -16.34 -25.38
N PRO A 49 5.53 -15.88 -24.45
CA PRO A 49 4.58 -14.81 -24.72
C PRO A 49 5.36 -13.53 -25.07
N GLN A 50 5.32 -13.12 -26.32
CA GLN A 50 5.69 -11.78 -26.70
C GLN A 50 4.76 -10.79 -25.97
N ALA A 51 5.37 -9.84 -25.27
CA ALA A 51 4.69 -8.73 -24.65
C ALA A 51 3.82 -8.04 -25.72
N ALA A 52 2.51 -8.12 -25.54
CA ALA A 52 1.61 -7.32 -26.33
C ALA A 52 1.88 -5.85 -25.99
N ASP A 53 2.22 -5.05 -27.00
CA ASP A 53 2.21 -3.58 -26.97
C ASP A 53 0.76 -3.10 -26.71
N GLY A 54 0.36 -3.21 -25.44
CA GLY A 54 -0.88 -2.63 -24.97
C GLY A 54 -0.61 -1.19 -24.58
N THR A 55 -0.90 -0.26 -25.46
CA THR A 55 -1.20 1.14 -25.06
C THR A 55 -2.17 1.09 -23.87
N PRO A 56 -1.90 1.83 -22.79
CA PRO A 56 -2.83 1.88 -21.66
C PRO A 56 -4.17 2.38 -22.17
N ASP A 57 -5.21 1.60 -21.89
CA ASP A 57 -6.59 1.96 -22.15
C ASP A 57 -6.86 3.31 -21.47
N ALA A 58 -7.02 4.36 -22.26
CA ALA A 58 -7.26 5.73 -21.79
C ALA A 58 -8.67 5.89 -21.17
N ASP A 59 -9.51 4.86 -21.26
CA ASP A 59 -10.90 4.85 -20.81
C ASP A 59 -11.14 4.08 -19.49
N ALA A 60 -10.08 3.66 -18.78
CA ALA A 60 -10.26 3.10 -17.45
C ALA A 60 -10.74 4.21 -16.51
N GLU A 61 -11.99 4.13 -16.05
CA GLU A 61 -12.51 5.03 -15.01
C GLU A 61 -11.58 5.04 -13.80
N PRO A 62 -11.16 6.24 -13.32
CA PRO A 62 -10.28 6.33 -12.17
C PRO A 62 -10.94 5.67 -10.94
N LEU A 63 -10.17 4.86 -10.25
CA LEU A 63 -10.59 4.17 -9.04
C LEU A 63 -11.12 5.17 -8.00
N LYS A 64 -12.45 5.24 -7.84
CA LYS A 64 -13.10 6.05 -6.80
C LYS A 64 -12.98 5.33 -5.45
N THR A 65 -11.80 5.39 -4.84
CA THR A 65 -11.65 4.89 -3.48
C THR A 65 -11.86 6.03 -2.49
N THR A 66 -12.59 5.79 -1.43
CA THR A 66 -12.74 6.73 -0.30
C THR A 66 -11.48 6.75 0.59
N LYS A 67 -10.57 5.80 0.40
CA LYS A 67 -9.32 5.67 1.16
C LYS A 67 -8.18 6.36 0.41
N PRO A 68 -7.21 6.94 1.13
CA PRO A 68 -5.96 7.36 0.52
C PRO A 68 -5.32 6.20 -0.28
N SER A 69 -4.81 6.52 -1.45
CA SER A 69 -4.29 5.53 -2.37
C SER A 69 -2.83 5.83 -2.74
N ILE A 70 -2.02 4.78 -2.84
CA ILE A 70 -0.59 4.89 -3.13
C ILE A 70 -0.15 3.91 -4.21
N VAL A 71 0.73 4.37 -5.08
CA VAL A 71 1.54 3.53 -5.96
C VAL A 71 2.99 3.57 -5.50
N VAL A 72 3.65 2.42 -5.49
CA VAL A 72 5.11 2.31 -5.27
C VAL A 72 5.73 1.97 -6.61
N LEU A 73 6.53 2.88 -7.15
CA LEU A 73 7.21 2.69 -8.43
C LEU A 73 8.44 1.80 -8.28
N PRO A 74 8.89 1.15 -9.35
CA PRO A 74 10.22 0.55 -9.41
C PRO A 74 11.27 1.62 -9.12
N PHE A 75 12.24 1.30 -8.27
CA PHE A 75 13.31 2.25 -7.98
C PHE A 75 14.29 2.34 -9.15
N GLN A 76 14.78 3.54 -9.40
CA GLN A 76 15.79 3.76 -10.42
C GLN A 76 17.14 3.23 -9.92
N HIS A 77 17.81 2.46 -10.76
CA HIS A 77 19.16 1.96 -10.48
C HIS A 77 20.19 2.91 -11.12
N LEU A 78 21.04 3.50 -10.29
CA LEU A 78 22.07 4.44 -10.71
C LEU A 78 23.46 3.82 -10.50
N GLY A 79 24.16 3.45 -11.56
CA GLY A 79 25.47 2.80 -11.48
C GLY A 79 25.40 1.31 -11.09
N GLY A 80 26.57 0.68 -10.90
CA GLY A 80 26.65 -0.71 -10.42
C GLY A 80 26.47 -1.81 -11.45
N GLY A 81 26.51 -3.06 -10.99
CA GLY A 81 26.40 -4.28 -11.79
C GLY A 81 25.00 -4.87 -11.86
N SER A 82 24.88 -5.98 -12.59
CA SER A 82 23.58 -6.69 -12.74
C SER A 82 22.99 -7.19 -11.41
N THR A 83 23.82 -7.53 -10.43
CA THR A 83 23.38 -7.98 -9.10
C THR A 83 22.71 -6.86 -8.32
N ASP A 84 23.13 -5.63 -8.51
CA ASP A 84 22.63 -4.45 -7.81
C ASP A 84 21.21 -4.09 -8.28
N ALA A 85 20.90 -4.36 -9.54
CA ALA A 85 19.55 -4.20 -10.10
C ALA A 85 18.50 -5.07 -9.39
N ILE A 86 18.90 -6.24 -8.84
CA ILE A 86 18.01 -7.12 -8.10
C ILE A 86 17.52 -6.44 -6.81
N ILE A 87 18.38 -5.68 -6.14
CA ILE A 87 18.03 -4.96 -4.92
C ILE A 87 17.06 -3.82 -5.22
N ALA A 88 17.29 -3.12 -6.34
CA ALA A 88 16.40 -2.05 -6.81
C ALA A 88 14.98 -2.54 -7.13
N ASP A 89 14.82 -3.81 -7.51
CA ASP A 89 13.53 -4.45 -7.75
C ASP A 89 12.90 -5.07 -6.50
N ALA A 90 13.73 -5.59 -5.60
CA ALA A 90 13.26 -6.27 -4.40
C ALA A 90 12.64 -5.29 -3.39
N LEU A 91 13.26 -4.15 -3.19
CA LEU A 91 12.83 -3.18 -2.18
C LEU A 91 11.43 -2.60 -2.44
N PRO A 92 11.07 -2.12 -3.66
CA PRO A 92 9.70 -1.72 -3.96
C PRO A 92 8.68 -2.84 -3.79
N HIS A 93 9.04 -4.07 -4.10
CA HIS A 93 8.16 -5.23 -3.91
C HIS A 93 7.86 -5.47 -2.41
N GLU A 94 8.86 -5.42 -1.55
CA GLU A 94 8.70 -5.56 -0.11
C GLU A 94 7.90 -4.39 0.48
N LEU A 95 8.12 -3.17 0.00
CA LEU A 95 7.34 -1.99 0.36
C LEU A 95 5.85 -2.16 0.01
N ILE A 96 5.52 -2.62 -1.20
CA ILE A 96 4.14 -2.92 -1.61
C ILE A 96 3.51 -3.93 -0.65
N GLN A 97 4.22 -5.00 -0.31
CA GLN A 97 3.72 -6.03 0.61
C GLN A 97 3.51 -5.49 2.03
N ALA A 98 4.43 -4.69 2.53
CA ALA A 98 4.33 -4.11 3.87
C ALA A 98 3.19 -3.07 3.96
N LEU A 99 3.11 -2.16 3.01
CA LEU A 99 2.08 -1.13 2.93
C LEU A 99 0.67 -1.73 2.72
N SER A 100 0.53 -2.84 1.98
CA SER A 100 -0.76 -3.50 1.77
C SER A 100 -1.40 -4.05 3.06
N ARG A 101 -0.66 -4.17 4.16
CA ARG A 101 -1.17 -4.55 5.48
C ARG A 101 -1.89 -3.40 6.19
N LEU A 102 -1.67 -2.17 5.73
CA LEU A 102 -2.34 -0.98 6.26
C LEU A 102 -3.77 -0.91 5.71
N ARG A 103 -4.77 -1.28 6.53
CA ARG A 103 -6.17 -1.40 6.10
C ARG A 103 -6.80 -0.08 5.62
N TRP A 104 -6.25 1.03 6.05
CA TRP A 104 -6.71 2.37 5.69
C TRP A 104 -6.12 2.88 4.36
N LEU A 105 -5.08 2.24 3.84
CA LEU A 105 -4.37 2.64 2.64
C LEU A 105 -4.71 1.67 1.48
N PHE A 106 -5.05 2.22 0.33
CA PHE A 106 -5.23 1.45 -0.89
C PHE A 106 -3.91 1.43 -1.66
N VAL A 107 -3.32 0.25 -1.84
CA VAL A 107 -2.01 0.08 -2.48
C VAL A 107 -2.17 -0.55 -3.85
N ILE A 108 -1.61 0.07 -4.87
CA ILE A 108 -1.60 -0.44 -6.24
C ILE A 108 -0.73 -1.70 -6.32
N ALA A 109 -1.25 -2.71 -7.01
CA ALA A 109 -0.55 -3.98 -7.20
C ALA A 109 0.77 -3.79 -7.99
N ARG A 110 1.79 -4.60 -7.64
CA ARG A 110 3.11 -4.57 -8.28
C ARG A 110 3.05 -4.62 -9.81
N GLY A 111 2.25 -5.54 -10.38
CA GLY A 111 2.15 -5.70 -11.84
C GLY A 111 1.69 -4.44 -12.57
N THR A 112 0.84 -3.64 -11.95
CA THR A 112 0.39 -2.35 -12.48
C THR A 112 1.47 -1.27 -12.29
N ALA A 113 2.05 -1.17 -11.09
CA ALA A 113 3.07 -0.17 -10.77
C ALA A 113 4.34 -0.33 -11.65
N PHE A 114 4.77 -1.57 -11.88
CA PHE A 114 5.99 -1.87 -12.63
C PHE A 114 5.88 -1.64 -14.14
N ARG A 115 4.70 -1.34 -14.67
CA ARG A 115 4.53 -0.87 -16.06
C ARG A 115 5.13 0.53 -16.29
N PHE A 116 5.41 1.27 -15.23
CA PHE A 116 6.02 2.61 -15.29
C PHE A 116 7.54 2.62 -15.11
N ARG A 117 8.20 1.45 -15.19
CA ARG A 117 9.66 1.31 -15.00
C ARG A 117 10.50 2.18 -15.94
N GLU A 118 10.12 2.24 -17.20
CA GLU A 118 10.89 2.90 -18.26
C GLU A 118 10.37 4.29 -18.62
N ARG A 119 9.37 4.77 -17.88
CA ARG A 119 8.75 6.04 -18.15
C ARG A 119 9.28 7.08 -17.17
N ASP A 120 9.97 8.07 -17.71
CA ASP A 120 10.19 9.37 -17.05
C ASP A 120 8.84 10.10 -16.95
N ALA A 121 7.84 9.41 -16.40
CA ALA A 121 6.49 9.94 -16.33
C ALA A 121 6.38 10.85 -15.12
N ASP A 122 5.92 12.07 -15.37
CA ASP A 122 5.52 13.00 -14.34
C ASP A 122 4.57 12.32 -13.33
N VAL A 123 4.83 12.51 -12.06
CA VAL A 123 4.04 11.97 -10.93
C VAL A 123 2.56 12.29 -11.09
N GLN A 124 2.21 13.48 -11.61
CA GLN A 124 0.84 13.87 -11.89
C GLN A 124 0.19 13.04 -13.01
N VAL A 125 0.96 12.65 -14.04
CA VAL A 125 0.48 11.77 -15.11
C VAL A 125 0.21 10.37 -14.57
N ILE A 126 1.11 9.84 -13.74
CA ILE A 126 0.92 8.55 -13.07
C ILE A 126 -0.33 8.57 -12.20
N GLY A 127 -0.49 9.63 -11.41
CA GLY A 127 -1.65 9.82 -10.54
C GLY A 127 -2.98 9.80 -11.31
N ARG A 128 -3.06 10.53 -12.41
CA ARG A 128 -4.24 10.53 -13.28
C ARG A 128 -4.51 9.18 -13.93
N THR A 129 -3.45 8.53 -14.43
CA THR A 129 -3.58 7.24 -15.13
C THR A 129 -4.04 6.12 -14.19
N LEU A 130 -3.56 6.11 -12.95
CA LEU A 130 -3.88 5.06 -11.97
C LEU A 130 -5.01 5.44 -11.01
N GLY A 131 -5.44 6.70 -11.01
CA GLY A 131 -6.41 7.21 -10.03
C GLY A 131 -5.88 7.18 -8.60
N VAL A 132 -4.57 7.40 -8.39
CA VAL A 132 -3.93 7.35 -7.07
C VAL A 132 -3.54 8.74 -6.57
N ARG A 133 -3.64 8.93 -5.24
CA ARG A 133 -3.31 10.19 -4.60
C ARG A 133 -1.82 10.35 -4.29
N TYR A 134 -1.13 9.27 -3.96
CA TYR A 134 0.27 9.30 -3.56
C TYR A 134 1.13 8.42 -4.45
N CYS A 135 2.36 8.86 -4.69
CA CYS A 135 3.39 8.13 -5.42
C CYS A 135 4.63 8.01 -4.54
N LEU A 136 5.06 6.79 -4.27
CA LEU A 136 6.34 6.49 -3.64
C LEU A 136 7.32 6.09 -4.74
N SER A 137 8.36 6.87 -4.91
CA SER A 137 9.44 6.65 -5.86
C SER A 137 10.79 6.61 -5.14
N GLY A 138 11.83 6.22 -5.82
CA GLY A 138 13.18 6.23 -5.26
C GLY A 138 14.25 5.86 -6.25
N SER A 139 15.49 6.03 -5.82
CA SER A 139 16.67 5.61 -6.56
C SER A 139 17.66 4.91 -5.64
N ILE A 140 18.44 3.98 -6.21
CA ILE A 140 19.49 3.27 -5.52
C ILE A 140 20.79 3.48 -6.31
N GLU A 141 21.78 4.07 -5.66
CA GLU A 141 23.11 4.31 -6.20
C GLU A 141 24.14 3.44 -5.47
N PHE A 142 24.94 2.73 -6.23
CA PHE A 142 26.03 1.90 -5.71
C PHE A 142 27.38 2.58 -6.00
N SER A 143 28.14 2.84 -4.95
CA SER A 143 29.47 3.46 -5.03
C SER A 143 30.48 2.62 -4.25
N GLY A 144 31.13 1.67 -4.91
CA GLY A 144 32.03 0.70 -4.28
C GLY A 144 31.27 -0.13 -3.21
N PRO A 145 31.75 -0.13 -1.95
CA PRO A 145 31.08 -0.88 -0.88
C PRO A 145 29.85 -0.16 -0.31
N ASN A 146 29.56 1.06 -0.74
CA ASN A 146 28.47 1.86 -0.20
C ASN A 146 27.26 1.85 -1.13
N VAL A 147 26.07 1.87 -0.52
CA VAL A 147 24.79 2.06 -1.19
C VAL A 147 24.09 3.30 -0.63
N LEU A 148 23.62 4.16 -1.52
CA LEU A 148 22.78 5.30 -1.20
C LEU A 148 21.38 5.04 -1.77
N ILE A 149 20.37 5.13 -0.92
CA ILE A 149 18.97 4.95 -1.28
C ILE A 149 18.24 6.25 -1.01
N LEU A 150 17.68 6.84 -2.06
CA LEU A 150 16.81 7.99 -1.98
C LEU A 150 15.36 7.50 -2.11
N ILE A 151 14.49 8.00 -1.24
CA ILE A 151 13.06 7.65 -1.24
C ILE A 151 12.26 8.93 -1.14
N GLU A 152 11.21 9.03 -1.94
CA GLU A 152 10.36 10.20 -2.01
C GLU A 152 8.89 9.80 -2.08
N LEU A 153 8.08 10.43 -1.25
CA LEU A 153 6.62 10.34 -1.27
C LEU A 153 6.05 11.65 -1.79
N SER A 154 5.38 11.62 -2.92
CA SER A 154 4.81 12.78 -3.57
C SER A 154 3.29 12.73 -3.62
N ASP A 155 2.63 13.90 -3.54
CA ASP A 155 1.22 14.07 -3.88
C ASP A 155 1.07 14.14 -5.41
N THR A 156 0.29 13.25 -5.98
CA THR A 156 0.11 13.19 -7.43
C THR A 156 -0.80 14.30 -7.97
N LYS A 157 -1.51 15.02 -7.11
CA LYS A 157 -2.42 16.09 -7.53
C LYS A 157 -1.67 17.34 -7.97
N ASP A 158 -0.65 17.73 -7.21
CA ASP A 158 0.13 18.94 -7.44
C ASP A 158 1.62 18.66 -7.74
N GLY A 159 2.08 17.41 -7.58
CA GLY A 159 3.47 17.01 -7.75
C GLY A 159 4.35 17.37 -6.56
N GLY A 160 3.78 17.85 -5.45
CA GLY A 160 4.52 18.25 -4.26
C GLY A 160 5.10 17.07 -3.49
N ILE A 161 6.31 17.25 -2.94
CA ILE A 161 6.93 16.26 -2.06
C ILE A 161 6.29 16.35 -0.67
N VAL A 162 5.68 15.25 -0.24
CA VAL A 162 5.08 15.10 1.09
C VAL A 162 6.14 14.70 2.12
N TRP A 163 7.07 13.84 1.72
CA TRP A 163 8.16 13.37 2.55
C TRP A 163 9.29 12.81 1.67
N SER A 164 10.52 13.00 2.09
CA SER A 164 11.69 12.36 1.47
C SER A 164 12.71 11.95 2.52
N ASP A 165 13.50 10.93 2.20
CA ASP A 165 14.57 10.44 3.05
C ASP A 165 15.73 9.90 2.22
N ASN A 166 16.93 9.94 2.80
CA ASN A 166 18.12 9.34 2.24
C ASN A 166 18.76 8.38 3.25
N ILE A 167 19.12 7.20 2.78
CA ILE A 167 19.69 6.14 3.61
C ILE A 167 21.01 5.71 2.97
N SER A 168 22.10 5.90 3.70
CA SER A 168 23.43 5.45 3.27
C SER A 168 23.89 4.28 4.11
N SER A 169 24.44 3.25 3.48
CA SER A 169 24.92 2.06 4.15
C SER A 169 25.97 1.29 3.37
N SER A 170 26.53 0.23 3.99
CA SER A 170 27.42 -0.71 3.32
C SER A 170 26.61 -1.82 2.64
N ILE A 171 27.05 -2.23 1.45
CA ILE A 171 26.44 -3.33 0.69
C ILE A 171 26.50 -4.67 1.44
N GLU A 172 27.48 -4.85 2.34
CA GLU A 172 27.60 -6.07 3.13
C GLU A 172 26.41 -6.30 4.07
N ASN A 173 25.76 -5.24 4.49
CA ASN A 173 24.62 -5.24 5.41
C ASN A 173 23.26 -5.12 4.69
N VAL A 174 23.23 -5.24 3.37
CA VAL A 174 22.02 -5.01 2.55
C VAL A 174 20.80 -5.77 3.03
N HIS A 175 20.97 -7.00 3.52
CA HIS A 175 19.83 -7.81 3.99
C HIS A 175 19.22 -7.31 5.30
N GLU A 176 20.05 -6.82 6.22
CA GLU A 176 19.59 -6.23 7.49
C GLU A 176 18.94 -4.86 7.23
N ILE A 177 19.58 -4.06 6.39
CA ILE A 177 19.11 -2.70 6.04
C ILE A 177 17.78 -2.72 5.32
N ARG A 178 17.50 -3.71 4.46
CA ARG A 178 16.21 -3.81 3.77
C ARG A 178 15.03 -3.81 4.73
N ALA A 179 15.11 -4.60 5.79
CA ALA A 179 14.05 -4.68 6.79
C ALA A 179 13.87 -3.33 7.52
N ASP A 180 14.98 -2.66 7.85
CA ASP A 180 14.96 -1.35 8.49
C ASP A 180 14.39 -0.27 7.57
N ILE A 181 14.77 -0.29 6.28
CA ILE A 181 14.21 0.63 5.27
C ILE A 181 12.71 0.45 5.15
N VAL A 182 12.24 -0.80 5.02
CA VAL A 182 10.80 -1.09 4.91
C VAL A 182 10.07 -0.60 6.16
N ALA A 183 10.58 -0.88 7.36
CA ALA A 183 9.97 -0.42 8.60
C ALA A 183 9.93 1.11 8.69
N ARG A 184 11.01 1.78 8.30
CA ARG A 184 11.13 3.25 8.30
C ARG A 184 10.18 3.90 7.32
N VAL A 185 10.07 3.38 6.09
CA VAL A 185 9.14 3.88 5.08
C VAL A 185 7.70 3.67 5.51
N VAL A 186 7.34 2.50 6.05
CA VAL A 186 5.98 2.22 6.55
C VAL A 186 5.62 3.21 7.65
N SER A 187 6.50 3.43 8.63
CA SER A 187 6.29 4.40 9.72
C SER A 187 6.13 5.84 9.19
N SER A 188 6.92 6.21 8.18
CA SER A 188 6.83 7.53 7.55
C SER A 188 5.52 7.69 6.79
N VAL A 189 5.08 6.69 6.03
CA VAL A 189 3.78 6.68 5.34
C VAL A 189 2.63 6.77 6.33
N GLU A 190 2.68 6.02 7.44
CA GLU A 190 1.67 6.07 8.52
C GLU A 190 1.60 7.45 9.21
N THR A 191 2.66 8.22 9.17
CA THR A 191 2.72 9.56 9.77
C THR A 191 2.36 10.66 8.77
N HIS A 192 2.98 10.65 7.60
CA HIS A 192 2.93 11.79 6.69
C HIS A 192 1.69 11.81 5.81
N ILE A 193 1.18 10.67 5.34
CA ILE A 193 -0.07 10.66 4.57
C ILE A 193 -1.25 11.17 5.39
N PRO A 194 -1.51 10.66 6.62
CA PRO A 194 -2.60 11.18 7.43
C PRO A 194 -2.48 12.66 7.75
N LEU A 195 -1.27 13.11 8.07
CA LEU A 195 -1.03 14.52 8.36
C LEU A 195 -1.30 15.42 7.14
N HIS A 196 -0.85 14.99 5.97
CA HIS A 196 -1.07 15.68 4.70
C HIS A 196 -2.57 15.74 4.33
N GLU A 197 -3.29 14.63 4.44
CA GLU A 197 -4.74 14.57 4.23
C GLU A 197 -5.48 15.51 5.20
N ALA A 198 -5.10 15.51 6.48
CA ALA A 198 -5.70 16.38 7.49
C ALA A 198 -5.50 17.87 7.16
N GLN A 199 -4.31 18.26 6.69
CA GLN A 199 -4.01 19.64 6.29
C GLN A 199 -4.87 20.11 5.11
N HIS A 200 -5.08 19.23 4.11
CA HIS A 200 -5.89 19.55 2.93
C HIS A 200 -7.40 19.55 3.23
N THR A 201 -7.82 18.78 4.22
CA THR A 201 -9.23 18.71 4.65
C THR A 201 -9.61 19.89 5.56
N SER A 202 -8.66 20.46 6.31
CA SER A 202 -8.92 21.61 7.19
C SER A 202 -9.29 22.90 6.45
N LEU A 203 -9.08 22.97 5.14
CA LEU A 203 -9.49 24.10 4.28
C LEU A 203 -10.97 24.05 3.87
N GLY A 204 -11.69 22.99 4.20
CA GLY A 204 -13.13 22.88 4.03
C GLY A 204 -13.70 21.80 4.94
N ILE A 205 -14.38 22.19 6.01
CA ILE A 205 -15.15 21.26 6.85
C ILE A 205 -16.30 20.74 5.98
N THR A 206 -16.04 19.70 5.20
CA THR A 206 -17.07 19.01 4.44
C THR A 206 -17.75 17.98 5.35
N GLU A 207 -19.08 17.86 5.27
CA GLU A 207 -19.89 16.89 6.02
C GLU A 207 -19.52 15.41 5.72
N SER A 208 -18.59 15.15 4.80
CA SER A 208 -18.21 13.83 4.32
C SER A 208 -16.82 13.35 4.74
N LEU A 209 -16.27 13.84 5.86
CA LEU A 209 -15.05 13.25 6.44
C LEU A 209 -15.35 11.82 6.88
N ASP A 210 -14.63 10.83 6.36
CA ASP A 210 -14.72 9.47 6.86
C ASP A 210 -14.10 9.31 8.26
N ALA A 211 -14.34 8.18 8.91
CA ALA A 211 -13.84 7.90 10.26
C ALA A 211 -12.32 8.03 10.38
N TRP A 212 -11.61 7.65 9.32
CA TRP A 212 -10.17 7.74 9.24
C TRP A 212 -9.67 9.19 9.23
N ALA A 213 -10.25 10.05 8.39
CA ALA A 213 -9.89 11.46 8.31
C ALA A 213 -10.21 12.21 9.60
N CYS A 214 -11.38 11.93 10.21
CA CYS A 214 -11.74 12.47 11.52
C CYS A 214 -10.71 12.11 12.59
N TYR A 215 -10.27 10.85 12.62
CA TYR A 215 -9.26 10.40 13.58
C TYR A 215 -7.93 11.14 13.43
N HIS A 216 -7.40 11.27 12.21
CA HIS A 216 -6.11 11.92 11.99
C HIS A 216 -6.15 13.43 12.22
N LEU A 217 -7.25 14.07 11.89
CA LEU A 217 -7.47 15.47 12.25
C LEU A 217 -7.56 15.64 13.79
N GLY A 218 -8.22 14.70 14.47
CA GLY A 218 -8.26 14.64 15.93
C GLY A 218 -6.88 14.51 16.55
N LEU A 219 -6.00 13.66 16.01
CA LEU A 219 -4.62 13.54 16.46
C LEU A 219 -3.85 14.87 16.33
N GLN A 220 -4.02 15.57 15.20
CA GLN A 220 -3.36 16.85 14.97
C GLN A 220 -3.71 17.87 16.06
N HIS A 221 -4.99 17.93 16.47
CA HIS A 221 -5.43 18.78 17.58
C HIS A 221 -4.91 18.25 18.93
N MET A 222 -5.03 16.98 19.19
CA MET A 222 -4.65 16.35 20.47
C MET A 222 -3.19 16.60 20.84
N TYR A 223 -2.26 16.56 19.88
CA TYR A 223 -0.84 16.79 20.11
C TYR A 223 -0.44 18.25 20.37
N ARG A 224 -1.38 19.21 20.29
CA ARG A 224 -1.12 20.61 20.69
C ARG A 224 -1.22 20.85 22.19
N PHE A 225 -1.71 19.91 22.96
CA PHE A 225 -1.75 19.91 24.41
C PHE A 225 -2.34 21.20 25.04
N ASN A 226 -3.46 21.68 24.55
CA ASN A 226 -4.20 22.80 25.14
C ASN A 226 -5.70 22.52 25.19
N LYS A 227 -6.44 23.21 26.06
CA LYS A 227 -7.88 23.01 26.33
C LYS A 227 -8.71 23.06 25.05
N ARG A 228 -8.51 24.08 24.22
CA ARG A 228 -9.28 24.31 23.00
C ARG A 228 -9.08 23.19 21.98
N ASP A 229 -7.84 22.83 21.73
CA ASP A 229 -7.50 21.78 20.77
C ASP A 229 -7.90 20.40 21.31
N ASN A 230 -7.81 20.14 22.62
CA ASN A 230 -8.29 18.90 23.21
C ASN A 230 -9.80 18.72 23.02
N ALA A 231 -10.60 19.77 23.21
CA ALA A 231 -12.04 19.75 22.96
C ALA A 231 -12.35 19.50 21.46
N ALA A 232 -11.60 20.13 20.54
CA ALA A 232 -11.74 19.88 19.10
C ALA A 232 -11.39 18.44 18.73
N ALA A 233 -10.31 17.87 19.31
CA ALA A 233 -9.91 16.49 19.13
C ALA A 233 -11.01 15.51 19.60
N THR A 234 -11.62 15.76 20.76
CA THR A 234 -12.71 14.94 21.29
C THR A 234 -13.85 14.83 20.29
N VAL A 235 -14.35 15.96 19.78
CA VAL A 235 -15.44 16.00 18.78
C VAL A 235 -15.08 15.19 17.52
N LEU A 236 -13.84 15.30 17.06
CA LEU A 236 -13.38 14.57 15.87
C LEU A 236 -13.29 13.06 16.11
N PHE A 237 -12.81 12.64 17.28
CA PHE A 237 -12.77 11.21 17.63
C PHE A 237 -14.16 10.64 17.86
N GLU A 238 -15.10 11.39 18.49
CA GLU A 238 -16.51 11.00 18.60
C GLU A 238 -17.14 10.79 17.22
N ARG A 239 -16.89 11.71 16.28
CA ARG A 239 -17.34 11.57 14.91
C ARG A 239 -16.72 10.33 14.22
N ALA A 240 -15.42 10.07 14.42
CA ALA A 240 -14.76 8.91 13.88
C ALA A 240 -15.40 7.60 14.33
N VAL A 241 -15.68 7.43 15.64
CA VAL A 241 -16.32 6.23 16.18
C VAL A 241 -17.80 6.12 15.84
N SER A 242 -18.49 7.26 15.63
CA SER A 242 -19.89 7.23 15.18
C SER A 242 -20.03 6.76 13.73
N GLN A 243 -19.07 7.09 12.87
CA GLN A 243 -19.03 6.68 11.47
C GLN A 243 -18.56 5.23 11.30
N ASP A 244 -17.59 4.80 12.11
CA ASP A 244 -17.13 3.41 12.16
C ASP A 244 -17.01 2.93 13.62
N PRO A 245 -18.05 2.30 14.17
CA PRO A 245 -18.04 1.77 15.54
C PRO A 245 -16.98 0.68 15.78
N SER A 246 -16.40 0.09 14.73
CA SER A 246 -15.33 -0.89 14.83
C SER A 246 -13.93 -0.26 14.82
N PHE A 247 -13.83 1.06 14.67
CA PHE A 247 -12.55 1.77 14.54
C PHE A 247 -11.86 1.96 15.91
N ALA A 248 -11.16 0.94 16.38
CA ALA A 248 -10.51 0.89 17.69
C ALA A 248 -9.58 2.10 17.98
N ARG A 249 -8.91 2.64 16.96
CA ARG A 249 -8.05 3.84 17.11
C ARG A 249 -8.84 5.09 17.50
N GLY A 250 -10.07 5.25 17.04
CA GLY A 250 -10.96 6.35 17.45
C GLY A 250 -11.26 6.32 18.94
N TYR A 251 -11.56 5.15 19.51
CA TYR A 251 -11.75 4.97 20.94
C TYR A 251 -10.48 5.23 21.75
N ALA A 252 -9.30 4.82 21.24
CA ALA A 252 -8.03 5.14 21.89
C ALA A 252 -7.78 6.65 21.94
N GLY A 253 -8.09 7.38 20.84
CA GLY A 253 -8.03 8.83 20.80
C GLY A 253 -8.95 9.48 21.83
N LEU A 254 -10.23 9.06 21.92
CA LEU A 254 -11.18 9.52 22.94
C LEU A 254 -10.67 9.28 24.35
N SER A 255 -10.18 8.08 24.62
CA SER A 255 -9.61 7.75 25.94
C SER A 255 -8.48 8.71 26.34
N PHE A 256 -7.63 9.06 25.37
CA PHE A 256 -6.51 9.97 25.61
C PHE A 256 -6.96 11.43 25.79
N THR A 257 -7.95 11.91 25.04
CA THR A 257 -8.50 13.27 25.26
C THR A 257 -9.15 13.41 26.63
N HIS A 258 -9.90 12.40 27.08
CA HIS A 258 -10.46 12.38 28.44
C HIS A 258 -9.37 12.31 29.51
N PHE A 259 -8.30 11.56 29.27
CA PHE A 259 -7.14 11.55 30.17
C PHE A 259 -6.50 12.94 30.24
N GLN A 260 -6.31 13.63 29.12
CA GLN A 260 -5.79 15.01 29.11
C GLN A 260 -6.70 15.95 29.90
N ASP A 261 -8.03 15.88 29.73
CA ASP A 261 -8.97 16.70 30.47
C ASP A 261 -8.83 16.48 31.98
N ALA A 262 -8.78 15.24 32.42
CA ALA A 262 -8.67 14.91 33.83
C ALA A 262 -7.28 15.24 34.43
N PHE A 263 -6.20 14.97 33.69
CA PHE A 263 -4.83 15.15 34.16
C PHE A 263 -4.43 16.62 34.18
N VAL A 264 -4.78 17.38 33.14
CA VAL A 264 -4.41 18.80 32.99
C VAL A 264 -5.49 19.72 33.58
N LYS A 265 -6.59 19.15 34.07
CA LYS A 265 -7.75 19.87 34.63
C LYS A 265 -8.29 20.94 33.69
N TYR A 266 -8.56 20.55 32.46
CA TYR A 266 -9.17 21.43 31.46
C TYR A 266 -10.66 21.68 31.74
N THR A 267 -11.34 20.73 32.37
CA THR A 267 -12.70 20.86 32.92
C THR A 267 -12.61 21.14 34.42
N ASP A 268 -13.31 22.17 34.88
CA ASP A 268 -13.45 22.48 36.29
C ASP A 268 -14.28 21.44 37.04
#